data_eac53750e4f56a64ea3b2e13d0e794b0
#
_entry.id   eac53750e4f56a64ea3b2e13d0e794b0
#
_cell.length_a   1.000
_cell.length_b   1.000
_cell.length_c   1.000
_cell.angle_alpha   90.00
_cell.angle_beta   90.00
_cell.angle_gamma   90.00
#
_symmetry.space_group_name_H-M   'P 1'
#
loop_
_entity.id
_entity.type
_entity.pdbx_description
1 polymer ?
#
loop_
_entity_poly.entity_id
_entity_poly.type
_entity_poly.pdbx_seq_one_letter_code
_entity_poly.pdbx_strand_id
1 'polypeptide(L)'
;MNLGLSDEQTAVRQLAKDFVHREIAPHVVAWDRAEDVDRSIVKKLGEVGFLGLTIDEEYGGSGGDHLAYCLVTEELGRGDSSVRGIVSVSLGLVAKSIAAWGNEEQKRRWLPGLTSGEYVGCFGLTEPGTGSDAGRLSTRAVRDGDDYVINGSKMFITNGTWADVVLLFARSTDAPGHKGVSAFLVPTDTSGLTRRTIHGKLGLRGQATAELALEDVRVPASAMLAPEGKGFSVAMSALAKGRMSVAAGCVGIAQAALDAAVAYATEREQFGKTIAHHQLVQELISDIAVDVDAARLLTWRVADLVDRGLPFATESSKAKLFASEAAVRAANNALQVYGGYGYIDEYPVGKLLRDARVMTLYEGTSQIQKLVIGRALTGVSAF
;
A
#
# COMPACT_ATOMS: atom_id res chain seq x y z
N MET A 1 -19.43 -6.36 -20.02
CA MET A 1 -18.22 -5.88 -19.30
C MET A 1 -17.20 -5.57 -20.38
N ASN A 2 -16.81 -4.32 -20.53
CA ASN A 2 -15.70 -3.98 -21.43
C ASN A 2 -14.42 -4.09 -20.61
N LEU A 3 -13.52 -4.99 -20.99
CA LEU A 3 -12.22 -5.20 -20.33
C LEU A 3 -11.08 -4.47 -21.05
N GLY A 4 -11.37 -3.73 -22.13
CA GLY A 4 -10.40 -2.90 -22.82
C GLY A 4 -10.12 -1.63 -22.02
N LEU A 5 -8.85 -1.22 -21.97
CA LEU A 5 -8.45 0.07 -21.41
C LEU A 5 -8.83 1.19 -22.38
N SER A 6 -9.18 2.37 -21.84
CA SER A 6 -9.29 3.58 -22.63
C SER A 6 -7.90 4.05 -23.13
N ASP A 7 -7.87 4.96 -24.09
CA ASP A 7 -6.62 5.55 -24.58
C ASP A 7 -5.87 6.26 -23.45
N GLU A 8 -6.59 6.96 -22.56
CA GLU A 8 -6.04 7.65 -21.40
C GLU A 8 -5.44 6.65 -20.39
N GLN A 9 -6.18 5.59 -20.04
CA GLN A 9 -5.69 4.53 -19.14
C GLN A 9 -4.46 3.83 -19.73
N THR A 10 -4.45 3.61 -21.06
CA THR A 10 -3.29 3.03 -21.75
C THR A 10 -2.08 3.97 -21.69
N ALA A 11 -2.29 5.27 -21.90
CA ALA A 11 -1.22 6.27 -21.82
C ALA A 11 -0.65 6.38 -20.39
N VAL A 12 -1.51 6.42 -19.37
CA VAL A 12 -1.08 6.46 -17.96
C VAL A 12 -0.29 5.20 -17.58
N ARG A 13 -0.74 4.02 -18.03
CA ARG A 13 0.01 2.78 -17.83
C ARG A 13 1.37 2.81 -18.49
N GLN A 14 1.45 3.32 -19.73
CA GLN A 14 2.72 3.45 -20.43
C GLN A 14 3.67 4.42 -19.72
N LEU A 15 3.16 5.57 -19.26
CA LEU A 15 3.93 6.52 -18.46
C LEU A 15 4.51 5.85 -17.20
N ALA A 16 3.72 5.00 -16.51
CA ALA A 16 4.18 4.27 -15.34
C ALA A 16 5.29 3.27 -15.67
N LYS A 17 5.17 2.53 -16.78
CA LYS A 17 6.23 1.63 -17.27
C LYS A 17 7.53 2.37 -17.55
N ASP A 18 7.43 3.49 -18.27
CA ASP A 18 8.60 4.30 -18.63
C ASP A 18 9.27 4.90 -17.38
N PHE A 19 8.47 5.34 -16.41
CA PHE A 19 8.96 5.82 -15.12
C PHE A 19 9.70 4.71 -14.37
N VAL A 20 9.11 3.53 -14.26
CA VAL A 20 9.73 2.37 -13.60
C VAL A 20 11.05 2.02 -14.26
N HIS A 21 11.09 1.97 -15.59
CA HIS A 21 12.30 1.63 -16.34
C HIS A 21 13.43 2.63 -16.11
N ARG A 22 13.13 3.94 -16.08
CA ARG A 22 14.15 4.99 -15.96
C ARG A 22 14.55 5.29 -14.53
N GLU A 23 13.58 5.37 -13.62
CA GLU A 23 13.78 5.94 -12.28
C GLU A 23 13.86 4.88 -11.17
N ILE A 24 13.42 3.65 -11.40
CA ILE A 24 13.35 2.60 -10.38
C ILE A 24 14.28 1.44 -10.70
N ALA A 25 14.10 0.80 -11.85
CA ALA A 25 14.78 -0.44 -12.20
C ALA A 25 16.31 -0.40 -12.05
N PRO A 26 17.02 0.69 -12.41
CA PRO A 26 18.47 0.76 -12.24
C PRO A 26 18.96 0.72 -10.79
N HIS A 27 18.07 1.01 -9.84
CA HIS A 27 18.44 1.23 -8.43
C HIS A 27 17.96 0.12 -7.49
N VAL A 28 17.03 -0.74 -7.90
CA VAL A 28 16.31 -1.71 -7.05
C VAL A 28 17.25 -2.57 -6.20
N VAL A 29 18.31 -3.13 -6.80
CA VAL A 29 19.27 -3.99 -6.08
C VAL A 29 20.05 -3.21 -5.03
N ALA A 30 20.49 -2.00 -5.38
CA ALA A 30 21.22 -1.15 -4.45
C ALA A 30 20.35 -0.71 -3.27
N TRP A 31 19.11 -0.33 -3.53
CA TRP A 31 18.15 0.07 -2.50
C TRP A 31 17.76 -1.10 -1.56
N ASP A 32 17.57 -2.30 -2.11
CA ASP A 32 17.25 -3.47 -1.28
C ASP A 32 18.41 -3.83 -0.35
N ARG A 33 19.65 -3.76 -0.85
CA ARG A 33 20.88 -4.03 -0.06
C ARG A 33 21.17 -2.95 0.98
N ALA A 34 20.95 -1.69 0.63
CA ALA A 34 21.13 -0.56 1.55
C ALA A 34 20.00 -0.45 2.58
N GLU A 35 18.88 -1.17 2.39
CA GLU A 35 17.64 -1.00 3.13
C GLU A 35 17.10 0.44 3.10
N ASP A 36 17.35 1.15 2.01
CA ASP A 36 16.99 2.56 1.85
C ASP A 36 16.73 2.89 0.38
N VAL A 37 15.62 3.56 0.11
CA VAL A 37 15.27 4.15 -1.20
C VAL A 37 15.63 5.62 -1.15
N ASP A 38 16.21 6.17 -2.21
CA ASP A 38 16.45 7.60 -2.30
C ASP A 38 15.13 8.39 -2.22
N ARG A 39 14.99 9.23 -1.17
CA ARG A 39 13.80 10.05 -0.94
C ARG A 39 13.46 10.97 -2.13
N SER A 40 14.43 11.31 -2.98
CA SER A 40 14.19 12.13 -4.18
C SER A 40 13.14 11.53 -5.13
N ILE A 41 12.91 10.21 -5.07
CA ILE A 41 11.87 9.51 -5.84
C ILE A 41 10.47 10.06 -5.54
N VAL A 42 10.21 10.57 -4.34
CA VAL A 42 8.90 11.14 -3.96
C VAL A 42 8.57 12.33 -4.83
N LYS A 43 9.54 13.25 -5.00
CA LYS A 43 9.36 14.42 -5.86
C LYS A 43 9.12 14.01 -7.30
N LYS A 44 9.89 13.04 -7.81
CA LYS A 44 9.71 12.52 -9.18
C LYS A 44 8.32 11.88 -9.39
N LEU A 45 7.80 11.16 -8.37
CA LEU A 45 6.44 10.62 -8.39
C LEU A 45 5.37 11.73 -8.42
N GLY A 46 5.60 12.84 -7.70
CA GLY A 46 4.74 14.02 -7.74
C GLY A 46 4.77 14.73 -9.09
N GLU A 47 5.96 14.94 -9.68
CA GLU A 47 6.16 15.60 -10.97
C GLU A 47 5.43 14.89 -12.13
N VAL A 48 5.30 13.57 -12.08
CA VAL A 48 4.52 12.78 -13.05
C VAL A 48 3.05 12.57 -12.64
N GLY A 49 2.60 13.20 -11.55
CA GLY A 49 1.22 13.19 -11.08
C GLY A 49 0.77 11.91 -10.34
N PHE A 50 1.67 10.95 -10.06
CA PHE A 50 1.29 9.67 -9.45
C PHE A 50 0.85 9.79 -7.99
N LEU A 51 1.23 10.88 -7.30
CA LEU A 51 0.79 11.16 -5.94
C LEU A 51 -0.56 11.89 -5.86
N GLY A 52 -1.11 12.35 -7.01
CA GLY A 52 -2.37 13.09 -7.08
C GLY A 52 -3.45 12.44 -7.96
N LEU A 53 -3.24 11.21 -8.47
CA LEU A 53 -4.07 10.58 -9.50
C LEU A 53 -5.58 10.64 -9.25
N THR A 54 -6.04 10.48 -8.02
CA THR A 54 -7.47 10.42 -7.66
C THR A 54 -7.86 11.52 -6.67
N ILE A 55 -7.11 12.60 -6.64
CA ILE A 55 -7.42 13.84 -5.91
C ILE A 55 -7.91 14.88 -6.91
N ASP A 56 -8.87 15.69 -6.50
CA ASP A 56 -9.46 16.71 -7.34
C ASP A 56 -8.41 17.76 -7.78
N GLU A 57 -8.58 18.31 -8.97
CA GLU A 57 -7.65 19.28 -9.58
C GLU A 57 -7.46 20.55 -8.73
N GLU A 58 -8.52 20.99 -8.03
CA GLU A 58 -8.44 22.17 -7.14
C GLU A 58 -7.45 22.01 -5.98
N TYR A 59 -7.06 20.76 -5.65
CA TYR A 59 -6.05 20.45 -4.63
C TYR A 59 -4.74 19.92 -5.25
N GLY A 60 -4.53 20.13 -6.54
CA GLY A 60 -3.31 19.72 -7.24
C GLY A 60 -3.28 18.26 -7.71
N GLY A 61 -4.41 17.59 -7.70
CA GLY A 61 -4.55 16.23 -8.25
C GLY A 61 -4.89 16.24 -9.74
N SER A 62 -5.13 15.05 -10.31
CA SER A 62 -5.51 14.87 -11.72
C SER A 62 -6.99 14.52 -11.90
N GLY A 63 -7.75 14.26 -10.83
CA GLY A 63 -9.15 13.82 -10.91
C GLY A 63 -9.37 12.50 -11.66
N GLY A 64 -8.32 11.68 -11.79
CA GLY A 64 -8.35 10.43 -12.54
C GLY A 64 -9.14 9.31 -11.87
N ASP A 65 -9.46 8.28 -12.63
CA ASP A 65 -10.22 7.13 -12.15
C ASP A 65 -9.39 6.14 -11.32
N HIS A 66 -10.07 5.24 -10.61
CA HIS A 66 -9.41 4.26 -9.76
C HIS A 66 -8.77 3.12 -10.58
N LEU A 67 -9.21 2.89 -11.82
CA LEU A 67 -8.55 1.92 -12.69
C LEU A 67 -7.16 2.43 -13.13
N ALA A 68 -7.04 3.71 -13.50
CA ALA A 68 -5.74 4.35 -13.78
C ALA A 68 -4.81 4.28 -12.55
N TYR A 69 -5.35 4.53 -11.34
CA TYR A 69 -4.61 4.36 -10.10
C TYR A 69 -4.11 2.90 -9.90
N CYS A 70 -4.95 1.91 -10.19
CA CYS A 70 -4.54 0.50 -10.11
C CYS A 70 -3.44 0.16 -11.13
N LEU A 71 -3.53 0.68 -12.35
CA LEU A 71 -2.53 0.46 -13.40
C LEU A 71 -1.17 1.04 -13.00
N VAL A 72 -1.13 2.27 -12.47
CA VAL A 72 0.12 2.86 -11.95
C VAL A 72 0.65 2.06 -10.77
N THR A 73 -0.20 1.67 -9.84
CA THR A 73 0.20 0.89 -8.65
C THR A 73 0.71 -0.50 -9.03
N GLU A 74 0.13 -1.13 -10.06
CA GLU A 74 0.58 -2.41 -10.64
C GLU A 74 2.00 -2.26 -11.22
N GLU A 75 2.24 -1.26 -12.07
CA GLU A 75 3.55 -1.07 -12.71
C GLU A 75 4.63 -0.67 -11.69
N LEU A 76 4.30 0.17 -10.70
CA LEU A 76 5.22 0.47 -9.60
C LEU A 76 5.55 -0.79 -8.78
N GLY A 77 4.54 -1.63 -8.48
CA GLY A 77 4.72 -2.89 -7.78
C GLY A 77 5.55 -3.91 -8.56
N ARG A 78 5.46 -3.87 -9.90
CA ARG A 78 6.29 -4.66 -10.82
C ARG A 78 7.75 -4.21 -10.79
N GLY A 79 8.00 -2.90 -10.65
CA GLY A 79 9.35 -2.34 -10.54
C GLY A 79 9.96 -2.54 -9.15
N ASP A 80 9.34 -1.94 -8.13
CA ASP A 80 9.75 -2.07 -6.73
C ASP A 80 8.59 -1.78 -5.77
N SER A 81 8.24 -2.76 -4.95
CA SER A 81 7.15 -2.62 -3.99
C SER A 81 7.46 -1.68 -2.83
N SER A 82 8.72 -1.35 -2.54
CA SER A 82 9.07 -0.31 -1.56
C SER A 82 8.65 1.07 -2.08
N VAL A 83 8.92 1.38 -3.36
CA VAL A 83 8.47 2.62 -4.01
C VAL A 83 6.95 2.66 -4.16
N ARG A 84 6.32 1.54 -4.59
CA ARG A 84 4.86 1.43 -4.65
C ARG A 84 4.22 1.79 -3.30
N GLY A 85 4.83 1.39 -2.18
CA GLY A 85 4.36 1.70 -0.83
C GLY A 85 4.21 3.20 -0.55
N ILE A 86 5.04 4.05 -1.14
CA ILE A 86 4.97 5.51 -1.01
C ILE A 86 3.61 6.01 -1.53
N VAL A 87 3.26 5.65 -2.76
CA VAL A 87 1.99 6.04 -3.40
C VAL A 87 0.80 5.44 -2.66
N SER A 88 0.88 4.16 -2.29
CA SER A 88 -0.22 3.48 -1.60
C SER A 88 -0.57 4.11 -0.25
N VAL A 89 0.40 4.61 0.49
CA VAL A 89 0.15 5.22 1.81
C VAL A 89 -0.07 6.71 1.70
N SER A 90 0.81 7.47 1.04
CA SER A 90 0.69 8.93 0.96
C SER A 90 -0.59 9.34 0.22
N LEU A 91 -0.82 8.81 -1.00
CA LEU A 91 -2.06 9.06 -1.74
C LEU A 91 -3.21 8.19 -1.21
N GLY A 92 -3.02 6.85 -1.22
CA GLY A 92 -4.10 5.87 -1.05
C GLY A 92 -4.75 5.90 0.33
N LEU A 93 -4.00 6.16 1.40
CA LEU A 93 -4.52 6.22 2.77
C LEU A 93 -4.64 7.64 3.30
N VAL A 94 -3.61 8.48 3.17
CA VAL A 94 -3.58 9.79 3.82
C VAL A 94 -4.31 10.85 3.00
N ALA A 95 -3.87 11.16 1.77
CA ALA A 95 -4.49 12.21 0.96
C ALA A 95 -5.98 11.91 0.68
N LYS A 96 -6.34 10.67 0.33
CA LYS A 96 -7.74 10.27 0.15
C LYS A 96 -8.59 10.40 1.43
N SER A 97 -8.00 10.19 2.62
CA SER A 97 -8.73 10.41 3.88
C SER A 97 -8.95 11.89 4.14
N ILE A 98 -7.95 12.74 3.87
CA ILE A 98 -8.09 14.20 4.00
C ILE A 98 -9.13 14.71 3.00
N ALA A 99 -9.10 14.27 1.74
CA ALA A 99 -10.07 14.65 0.73
C ALA A 99 -11.51 14.28 1.12
N ALA A 100 -11.70 13.09 1.72
CA ALA A 100 -13.03 12.57 2.07
C ALA A 100 -13.59 13.10 3.39
N TRP A 101 -12.75 13.41 4.38
CA TRP A 101 -13.16 13.69 5.75
C TRP A 101 -12.71 15.06 6.26
N GLY A 102 -11.74 15.68 5.60
CA GLY A 102 -11.19 16.97 5.99
C GLY A 102 -12.13 18.14 5.68
N ASN A 103 -12.03 19.18 6.49
CA ASN A 103 -12.61 20.47 6.17
C ASN A 103 -11.73 21.20 5.10
N GLU A 104 -12.22 22.32 4.57
CA GLU A 104 -11.52 23.07 3.52
C GLU A 104 -10.12 23.54 3.94
N GLU A 105 -9.96 23.98 5.19
CA GLU A 105 -8.66 24.42 5.71
C GLU A 105 -7.64 23.26 5.70
N GLN A 106 -8.05 22.09 6.19
CA GLN A 106 -7.22 20.88 6.19
C GLN A 106 -6.88 20.42 4.79
N LYS A 107 -7.84 20.42 3.85
CA LYS A 107 -7.60 20.06 2.45
C LYS A 107 -6.59 20.98 1.79
N ARG A 108 -6.82 22.30 1.87
CA ARG A 108 -5.93 23.32 1.28
C ARG A 108 -4.53 23.34 1.91
N ARG A 109 -4.42 23.00 3.18
CA ARG A 109 -3.14 22.93 3.88
C ARG A 109 -2.31 21.72 3.41
N TRP A 110 -2.92 20.56 3.25
CA TRP A 110 -2.17 19.30 3.12
C TRP A 110 -2.15 18.72 1.70
N LEU A 111 -3.28 18.78 0.98
CA LEU A 111 -3.39 18.07 -0.29
C LEU A 111 -2.41 18.55 -1.36
N PRO A 112 -2.19 19.88 -1.58
CA PRO A 112 -1.25 20.32 -2.61
C PRO A 112 0.17 19.82 -2.39
N GLY A 113 0.67 19.84 -1.15
CA GLY A 113 2.00 19.33 -0.82
C GLY A 113 2.09 17.80 -0.94
N LEU A 114 1.03 17.07 -0.59
CA LEU A 114 0.98 15.61 -0.73
C LEU A 114 0.91 15.17 -2.20
N THR A 115 0.20 15.90 -3.06
CA THR A 115 0.06 15.58 -4.49
C THR A 115 1.30 15.93 -5.29
N SER A 116 1.99 17.01 -4.93
CA SER A 116 3.26 17.43 -5.58
C SER A 116 4.48 16.63 -5.11
N GLY A 117 4.36 15.86 -4.00
CA GLY A 117 5.49 15.17 -3.39
C GLY A 117 6.40 16.07 -2.56
N GLU A 118 5.99 17.32 -2.27
CA GLU A 118 6.65 18.18 -1.29
C GLU A 118 6.49 17.60 0.11
N TYR A 119 5.29 17.09 0.42
CA TYR A 119 4.97 16.40 1.66
C TYR A 119 4.77 14.91 1.44
N VAL A 120 5.12 14.13 2.47
CA VAL A 120 4.88 12.70 2.56
C VAL A 120 3.92 12.43 3.72
N GLY A 121 2.87 11.65 3.46
CA GLY A 121 1.95 11.20 4.49
C GLY A 121 2.26 9.80 5.00
N CYS A 122 2.02 9.56 6.30
CA CYS A 122 2.02 8.24 6.88
C CYS A 122 0.75 7.96 7.71
N PHE A 123 0.43 6.68 7.91
CA PHE A 123 -0.82 6.22 8.51
C PHE A 123 -0.56 5.54 9.85
N GLY A 124 -0.78 6.26 10.95
CA GLY A 124 -0.44 5.86 12.30
C GLY A 124 -1.58 5.13 13.03
N LEU A 125 -1.92 3.90 12.63
CA LEU A 125 -2.96 3.07 13.25
C LEU A 125 -2.37 1.98 14.16
N THR A 126 -1.53 1.12 13.61
CA THR A 126 -0.96 -0.08 14.27
C THR A 126 -0.09 0.30 15.46
N GLU A 127 -0.20 -0.46 16.55
CA GLU A 127 0.60 -0.30 17.79
C GLU A 127 1.38 -1.58 18.09
N PRO A 128 2.41 -1.54 18.97
CA PRO A 128 3.13 -2.74 19.38
C PRO A 128 2.22 -3.84 19.93
N GLY A 129 1.16 -3.48 20.64
CA GLY A 129 0.18 -4.40 21.24
C GLY A 129 -1.06 -4.67 20.40
N THR A 130 -1.26 -3.98 19.25
CA THR A 130 -2.53 -4.02 18.54
C THR A 130 -2.33 -3.90 17.03
N GLY A 131 -2.62 -4.99 16.31
CA GLY A 131 -2.61 -5.05 14.84
C GLY A 131 -4.02 -5.33 14.29
N SER A 132 -4.41 -6.61 14.22
CA SER A 132 -5.71 -7.02 13.66
C SER A 132 -6.91 -6.51 14.47
N ASP A 133 -6.76 -6.36 15.80
CA ASP A 133 -7.77 -5.79 16.70
C ASP A 133 -7.61 -4.25 16.81
N ALA A 134 -7.62 -3.56 15.67
CA ALA A 134 -7.33 -2.12 15.59
C ALA A 134 -8.28 -1.23 16.42
N GLY A 135 -9.48 -1.74 16.75
CA GLY A 135 -10.43 -1.03 17.61
C GLY A 135 -10.00 -0.89 19.07
N ARG A 136 -8.99 -1.66 19.51
CA ARG A 136 -8.46 -1.68 20.88
C ARG A 136 -7.13 -0.96 21.03
N LEU A 137 -6.80 -0.05 20.11
CA LEU A 137 -5.60 0.77 20.24
C LEU A 137 -5.55 1.50 21.60
N SER A 138 -4.33 1.68 22.12
CA SER A 138 -4.04 2.21 23.46
C SER A 138 -3.55 3.66 23.46
N THR A 139 -3.04 4.20 22.35
CA THR A 139 -2.65 5.60 22.21
C THR A 139 -3.81 6.49 22.63
N ARG A 140 -3.56 7.42 23.56
CA ARG A 140 -4.57 8.34 24.10
C ARG A 140 -4.34 9.77 23.64
N ALA A 141 -5.45 10.48 23.39
CA ALA A 141 -5.50 11.91 23.15
C ALA A 141 -6.41 12.53 24.23
N VAL A 142 -5.83 13.23 25.17
CA VAL A 142 -6.55 13.87 26.28
C VAL A 142 -6.77 15.33 25.95
N ARG A 143 -8.00 15.81 26.05
CA ARG A 143 -8.33 17.22 25.80
C ARG A 143 -7.77 18.10 26.93
N ASP A 144 -7.10 19.18 26.54
CA ASP A 144 -6.54 20.20 27.44
C ASP A 144 -6.82 21.59 26.83
N GLY A 145 -7.90 22.20 27.26
CA GLY A 145 -8.41 23.45 26.68
C GLY A 145 -8.83 23.31 25.24
N ASP A 146 -8.19 24.07 24.34
CA ASP A 146 -8.42 24.03 22.90
C ASP A 146 -7.48 23.04 22.17
N ASP A 147 -6.68 22.30 22.92
CA ASP A 147 -5.71 21.33 22.40
C ASP A 147 -6.06 19.91 22.82
N TYR A 148 -5.35 18.94 22.20
CA TYR A 148 -5.21 17.57 22.66
C TYR A 148 -3.76 17.26 22.95
N VAL A 149 -3.50 16.57 24.07
CA VAL A 149 -2.19 16.00 24.42
C VAL A 149 -2.22 14.50 24.13
N ILE A 150 -1.32 14.05 23.26
CA ILE A 150 -1.33 12.68 22.72
C ILE A 150 -0.11 11.93 23.26
N ASN A 151 -0.37 10.76 23.86
CA ASN A 151 0.63 9.85 24.40
C ASN A 151 0.42 8.43 23.87
N GLY A 152 1.51 7.74 23.50
CA GLY A 152 1.47 6.36 23.03
C GLY A 152 2.58 6.03 22.04
N SER A 153 2.39 4.96 21.27
CA SER A 153 3.36 4.53 20.26
C SER A 153 2.67 3.90 19.05
N LYS A 154 3.30 4.00 17.88
CA LYS A 154 2.84 3.36 16.65
C LYS A 154 3.96 2.51 16.05
N MET A 155 3.60 1.37 15.44
CA MET A 155 4.54 0.38 14.95
C MET A 155 4.29 0.05 13.47
N PHE A 156 5.38 -0.24 12.74
CA PHE A 156 5.35 -0.61 11.32
C PHE A 156 4.74 0.46 10.40
N ILE A 157 5.05 1.73 10.68
CA ILE A 157 4.45 2.85 9.96
C ILE A 157 5.22 3.11 8.66
N THR A 158 4.62 2.74 7.54
CA THR A 158 5.14 3.00 6.19
C THR A 158 5.27 4.50 5.95
N ASN A 159 6.35 4.92 5.33
CA ASN A 159 6.76 6.32 5.15
C ASN A 159 7.10 7.05 6.48
N GLY A 160 6.99 6.41 7.63
CA GLY A 160 7.07 7.08 8.93
C GLY A 160 8.35 7.86 9.16
N THR A 161 9.50 7.37 8.63
CA THR A 161 10.78 8.09 8.73
C THR A 161 10.79 9.38 7.89
N TRP A 162 10.08 9.40 6.76
CA TRP A 162 10.08 10.50 5.80
C TRP A 162 8.90 11.45 5.93
N ALA A 163 7.85 11.02 6.63
CA ALA A 163 6.59 11.72 6.66
C ALA A 163 6.71 13.15 7.22
N ASP A 164 5.95 14.04 6.63
CA ASP A 164 5.73 15.42 7.07
C ASP A 164 4.42 15.53 7.86
N VAL A 165 3.46 14.60 7.62
CA VAL A 165 2.20 14.50 8.36
C VAL A 165 1.87 13.04 8.68
N VAL A 166 1.41 12.82 9.92
CA VAL A 166 0.83 11.53 10.36
C VAL A 166 -0.68 11.67 10.42
N LEU A 167 -1.40 10.83 9.67
CA LEU A 167 -2.80 10.56 9.99
C LEU A 167 -2.82 9.58 11.17
N LEU A 168 -2.95 10.14 12.36
CA LEU A 168 -2.79 9.46 13.65
C LEU A 168 -4.15 9.08 14.23
N PHE A 169 -4.28 7.84 14.71
CA PHE A 169 -5.46 7.36 15.41
C PHE A 169 -5.18 7.20 16.90
N ALA A 170 -6.00 7.85 17.72
CA ALA A 170 -5.87 7.83 19.17
C ALA A 170 -7.25 7.77 19.83
N ARG A 171 -7.30 7.24 21.03
CA ARG A 171 -8.52 7.23 21.85
C ARG A 171 -8.69 8.60 22.53
N SER A 172 -9.74 9.32 22.14
CA SER A 172 -10.05 10.67 22.70
C SER A 172 -11.21 10.66 23.67
N THR A 173 -12.02 9.58 23.70
CA THR A 173 -13.13 9.45 24.64
C THR A 173 -13.12 8.10 25.32
N ASP A 174 -13.86 7.97 26.43
CA ASP A 174 -14.04 6.70 27.17
C ASP A 174 -15.12 5.79 26.56
N ALA A 175 -15.66 6.15 25.39
CA ALA A 175 -16.61 5.30 24.68
C ALA A 175 -15.99 3.91 24.39
N PRO A 176 -16.75 2.81 24.57
CA PRO A 176 -16.21 1.45 24.48
C PRO A 176 -15.78 1.09 23.04
N GLY A 177 -14.72 0.30 22.95
CA GLY A 177 -14.22 -0.28 21.70
C GLY A 177 -13.83 0.80 20.70
N HIS A 178 -14.16 0.60 19.43
CA HIS A 178 -13.81 1.50 18.33
C HIS A 178 -14.49 2.88 18.37
N LYS A 179 -15.55 3.06 19.16
CA LYS A 179 -16.31 4.33 19.27
C LYS A 179 -15.53 5.43 19.97
N GLY A 180 -14.51 5.08 20.76
CA GLY A 180 -13.65 6.06 21.44
C GLY A 180 -12.47 6.56 20.58
N VAL A 181 -12.32 6.07 19.35
CA VAL A 181 -11.18 6.40 18.49
C VAL A 181 -11.47 7.63 17.63
N SER A 182 -10.55 8.61 17.67
CA SER A 182 -10.51 9.78 16.79
C SER A 182 -9.28 9.77 15.88
N ALA A 183 -9.32 10.56 14.82
CA ALA A 183 -8.24 10.72 13.87
C ALA A 183 -7.69 12.14 13.93
N PHE A 184 -6.35 12.30 13.85
CA PHE A 184 -5.67 13.57 13.91
C PHE A 184 -4.66 13.72 12.80
N LEU A 185 -4.53 14.91 12.22
CA LEU A 185 -3.45 15.27 11.30
C LEU A 185 -2.33 15.91 12.12
N VAL A 186 -1.27 15.16 12.39
CA VAL A 186 -0.16 15.57 13.24
C VAL A 186 1.06 15.88 12.38
N PRO A 187 1.56 17.13 12.31
CA PRO A 187 2.86 17.43 11.71
C PRO A 187 3.96 16.65 12.43
N THR A 188 4.91 16.12 11.68
CA THR A 188 5.94 15.23 12.26
C THR A 188 7.06 15.98 12.97
N ASP A 189 7.14 17.29 12.84
CA ASP A 189 8.01 18.20 13.59
C ASP A 189 7.42 18.66 14.93
N THR A 190 6.19 18.19 15.28
CA THR A 190 5.57 18.48 16.57
C THR A 190 6.42 17.94 17.71
N SER A 191 6.69 18.79 18.71
CA SER A 191 7.45 18.42 19.92
C SER A 191 6.85 17.18 20.59
N GLY A 192 7.69 16.25 21.03
CA GLY A 192 7.29 15.00 21.67
C GLY A 192 7.01 13.85 20.68
N LEU A 193 6.99 14.11 19.35
CA LEU A 193 6.92 13.04 18.34
C LEU A 193 8.32 12.65 17.90
N THR A 194 8.70 11.39 18.15
CA THR A 194 9.97 10.82 17.68
C THR A 194 9.75 9.65 16.72
N ARG A 195 10.70 9.47 15.82
CA ARG A 195 10.61 8.47 14.74
C ARG A 195 11.88 7.64 14.70
N ARG A 196 11.74 6.32 14.66
CA ARG A 196 12.87 5.39 14.55
C ARG A 196 12.65 4.43 13.39
N THR A 197 13.60 4.39 12.46
CA THR A 197 13.58 3.47 11.31
C THR A 197 13.65 2.01 11.78
N ILE A 198 12.85 1.15 11.16
CA ILE A 198 12.87 -0.30 11.36
C ILE A 198 13.72 -0.91 10.26
N HIS A 199 14.88 -1.45 10.64
CA HIS A 199 15.79 -2.21 9.78
C HIS A 199 15.59 -3.71 9.91
N GLY A 200 16.26 -4.50 9.06
CA GLY A 200 16.24 -5.96 9.11
C GLY A 200 14.90 -6.57 8.68
N LYS A 201 14.09 -5.87 7.89
CA LYS A 201 12.85 -6.42 7.33
C LYS A 201 13.16 -7.59 6.39
N LEU A 202 12.29 -8.59 6.34
CA LEU A 202 12.40 -9.71 5.41
C LEU A 202 12.33 -9.25 3.94
N GLY A 203 11.35 -8.41 3.61
CA GLY A 203 11.13 -7.80 2.31
C GLY A 203 10.72 -6.34 2.46
N LEU A 204 10.44 -5.63 1.35
CA LEU A 204 10.26 -4.18 1.30
C LEU A 204 11.38 -3.45 2.07
N ARG A 205 12.60 -3.91 1.89
CA ARG A 205 13.74 -3.49 2.74
C ARG A 205 14.03 -2.01 2.55
N GLY A 206 13.94 -1.51 1.33
CA GLY A 206 14.12 -0.09 1.02
C GLY A 206 12.99 0.83 1.49
N GLN A 207 11.85 0.28 1.94
CA GLN A 207 10.72 1.10 2.38
C GLN A 207 11.01 1.78 3.72
N ALA A 208 10.82 3.10 3.80
CA ALA A 208 11.00 3.95 4.98
C ALA A 208 9.94 3.64 6.07
N THR A 209 10.08 2.50 6.73
CA THR A 209 9.15 2.03 7.77
C THR A 209 9.68 2.44 9.15
N ALA A 210 8.82 3.01 10.00
CA ALA A 210 9.21 3.50 11.31
C ALA A 210 8.33 2.99 12.46
N GLU A 211 8.91 3.05 13.66
CA GLU A 211 8.23 3.18 14.92
C GLU A 211 8.06 4.66 15.25
N LEU A 212 6.89 5.06 15.76
CA LEU A 212 6.63 6.42 16.25
C LEU A 212 6.40 6.35 17.76
N ALA A 213 7.08 7.22 18.53
CA ALA A 213 6.79 7.43 19.94
C ALA A 213 6.19 8.84 20.12
N LEU A 214 5.19 8.93 20.98
CA LEU A 214 4.40 10.11 21.25
C LEU A 214 4.44 10.37 22.75
N GLU A 215 5.14 11.44 23.16
CA GLU A 215 5.34 11.86 24.54
C GLU A 215 4.87 13.30 24.68
N ASP A 216 3.67 13.49 25.25
CA ASP A 216 3.01 14.78 25.41
C ASP A 216 2.90 15.59 24.10
N VAL A 217 2.64 14.91 22.98
CA VAL A 217 2.47 15.54 21.67
C VAL A 217 1.21 16.42 21.70
N ARG A 218 1.39 17.73 21.65
CA ARG A 218 0.31 18.71 21.71
C ARG A 218 -0.11 19.16 20.32
N VAL A 219 -1.41 19.02 20.02
CA VAL A 219 -2.02 19.45 18.76
C VAL A 219 -3.31 20.23 19.03
N PRO A 220 -3.64 21.25 18.23
CA PRO A 220 -4.90 21.97 18.37
C PRO A 220 -6.09 21.06 18.04
N ALA A 221 -7.26 21.34 18.61
CA ALA A 221 -8.49 20.59 18.31
C ALA A 221 -8.85 20.60 16.81
N SER A 222 -8.43 21.64 16.08
CA SER A 222 -8.57 21.74 14.62
C SER A 222 -7.73 20.73 13.83
N ALA A 223 -6.76 20.05 14.48
CA ALA A 223 -6.03 18.94 13.87
C ALA A 223 -6.87 17.67 13.76
N MET A 224 -8.02 17.59 14.46
CA MET A 224 -8.90 16.42 14.39
C MET A 224 -9.54 16.30 12.99
N LEU A 225 -9.34 15.15 12.36
CA LEU A 225 -9.96 14.79 11.08
C LEU A 225 -11.27 14.07 11.35
N ALA A 226 -12.37 14.57 10.84
CA ALA A 226 -13.73 14.13 11.11
C ALA A 226 -14.21 14.42 12.56
N PRO A 227 -15.51 14.25 12.87
CA PRO A 227 -16.02 14.42 14.23
C PRO A 227 -15.38 13.46 15.23
N GLU A 228 -15.30 13.88 16.49
CA GLU A 228 -14.76 13.07 17.59
C GLU A 228 -15.46 11.70 17.68
N GLY A 229 -14.69 10.65 17.91
CA GLY A 229 -15.17 9.25 17.93
C GLY A 229 -15.42 8.62 16.57
N LYS A 230 -15.18 9.33 15.45
CA LYS A 230 -15.32 8.82 14.08
C LYS A 230 -14.00 8.34 13.47
N GLY A 231 -12.89 8.40 14.19
CA GLY A 231 -11.58 7.98 13.67
C GLY A 231 -11.55 6.54 13.16
N PHE A 232 -12.24 5.62 13.81
CA PHE A 232 -12.32 4.25 13.31
C PHE A 232 -13.06 4.14 11.98
N SER A 233 -14.09 4.96 11.75
CA SER A 233 -14.77 5.03 10.44
C SER A 233 -13.83 5.57 9.35
N VAL A 234 -13.02 6.60 9.67
CA VAL A 234 -11.96 7.10 8.79
C VAL A 234 -10.99 5.98 8.45
N ALA A 235 -10.46 5.25 9.44
CA ALA A 235 -9.53 4.14 9.24
C ALA A 235 -10.12 3.05 8.34
N MET A 236 -11.34 2.61 8.60
CA MET A 236 -11.97 1.53 7.83
C MET A 236 -12.27 1.94 6.38
N SER A 237 -12.69 3.18 6.15
CA SER A 237 -12.90 3.70 4.78
C SER A 237 -11.58 3.79 3.99
N ALA A 238 -10.50 4.23 4.64
CA ALA A 238 -9.15 4.24 4.06
C ALA A 238 -8.68 2.83 3.71
N LEU A 239 -8.77 1.88 4.66
CA LEU A 239 -8.33 0.50 4.46
C LEU A 239 -9.18 -0.25 3.41
N ALA A 240 -10.46 0.08 3.25
CA ALA A 240 -11.27 -0.52 2.19
C ALA A 240 -10.74 -0.18 0.79
N LYS A 241 -10.28 1.07 0.57
CA LYS A 241 -9.62 1.51 -0.66
C LYS A 241 -8.17 1.04 -0.72
N GLY A 242 -7.45 1.03 0.41
CA GLY A 242 -6.07 0.57 0.52
C GLY A 242 -5.90 -0.89 0.08
N ARG A 243 -6.87 -1.78 0.42
CA ARG A 243 -6.85 -3.18 -0.03
C ARG A 243 -6.84 -3.33 -1.54
N MET A 244 -7.54 -2.45 -2.28
CA MET A 244 -7.47 -2.40 -3.75
C MET A 244 -6.06 -2.04 -4.22
N SER A 245 -5.43 -1.05 -3.60
CA SER A 245 -4.04 -0.66 -3.89
C SER A 245 -3.06 -1.81 -3.62
N VAL A 246 -3.22 -2.52 -2.49
CA VAL A 246 -2.41 -3.71 -2.19
C VAL A 246 -2.61 -4.78 -3.25
N ALA A 247 -3.86 -5.06 -3.65
CA ALA A 247 -4.16 -6.04 -4.69
C ALA A 247 -3.48 -5.68 -6.02
N ALA A 248 -3.54 -4.42 -6.46
CA ALA A 248 -2.86 -3.95 -7.66
C ALA A 248 -1.33 -4.13 -7.57
N GLY A 249 -0.72 -3.77 -6.43
CA GLY A 249 0.71 -4.00 -6.21
C GLY A 249 1.10 -5.48 -6.22
N CYS A 250 0.23 -6.36 -5.71
CA CYS A 250 0.43 -7.81 -5.77
C CYS A 250 0.38 -8.34 -7.21
N VAL A 251 -0.53 -7.81 -8.04
CA VAL A 251 -0.54 -8.13 -9.48
C VAL A 251 0.80 -7.75 -10.11
N GLY A 252 1.35 -6.59 -9.77
CA GLY A 252 2.67 -6.14 -10.23
C GLY A 252 3.79 -7.12 -9.85
N ILE A 253 3.85 -7.56 -8.57
CA ILE A 253 4.83 -8.55 -8.12
C ILE A 253 4.67 -9.87 -8.89
N ALA A 254 3.44 -10.37 -9.04
CA ALA A 254 3.17 -11.62 -9.76
C ALA A 254 3.52 -11.52 -11.23
N GLN A 255 3.26 -10.37 -11.88
CA GLN A 255 3.67 -10.10 -13.26
C GLN A 255 5.19 -10.06 -13.40
N ALA A 256 5.92 -9.41 -12.48
CA ALA A 256 7.38 -9.42 -12.49
C ALA A 256 7.95 -10.84 -12.33
N ALA A 257 7.31 -11.66 -11.50
CA ALA A 257 7.67 -13.07 -11.33
C ALA A 257 7.45 -13.89 -12.62
N LEU A 258 6.32 -13.65 -13.31
CA LEU A 258 6.02 -14.26 -14.61
C LEU A 258 7.07 -13.89 -15.65
N ASP A 259 7.34 -12.57 -15.80
CA ASP A 259 8.28 -12.06 -16.78
C ASP A 259 9.69 -12.66 -16.57
N ALA A 260 10.15 -12.69 -15.32
CA ALA A 260 11.44 -13.24 -14.95
C ALA A 260 11.49 -14.77 -15.24
N ALA A 261 10.45 -15.52 -14.86
CA ALA A 261 10.39 -16.96 -15.10
C ALA A 261 10.39 -17.31 -16.58
N VAL A 262 9.63 -16.58 -17.40
CA VAL A 262 9.58 -16.79 -18.86
C VAL A 262 10.92 -16.47 -19.51
N ALA A 263 11.52 -15.31 -19.20
CA ALA A 263 12.81 -14.91 -19.74
C ALA A 263 13.89 -15.95 -19.40
N TYR A 264 14.01 -16.34 -18.15
CA TYR A 264 15.00 -17.34 -17.72
C TYR A 264 14.76 -18.72 -18.36
N ALA A 265 13.51 -19.18 -18.41
CA ALA A 265 13.19 -20.49 -18.95
C ALA A 265 13.49 -20.64 -20.46
N THR A 266 13.39 -19.54 -21.21
CA THR A 266 13.66 -19.53 -22.67
C THR A 266 15.14 -19.42 -23.00
N GLU A 267 16.00 -19.04 -22.05
CA GLU A 267 17.44 -18.91 -22.24
C GLU A 267 18.25 -20.02 -21.56
N ARG A 268 17.83 -20.46 -20.37
CA ARG A 268 18.55 -21.47 -19.59
C ARG A 268 18.43 -22.83 -20.22
N GLU A 269 19.57 -23.49 -20.48
CA GLU A 269 19.62 -24.86 -21.05
C GLU A 269 19.98 -25.88 -19.97
N GLN A 270 19.25 -27.00 -19.99
CA GLN A 270 19.57 -28.26 -19.30
C GLN A 270 19.07 -29.46 -20.11
N PHE A 271 19.76 -30.57 -20.01
CA PHE A 271 19.45 -31.79 -20.76
C PHE A 271 19.41 -31.53 -22.28
N GLY A 272 20.31 -30.66 -22.77
CA GLY A 272 20.49 -30.38 -24.21
C GLY A 272 19.42 -29.52 -24.87
N LYS A 273 18.58 -28.86 -24.11
CA LYS A 273 17.53 -27.92 -24.58
C LYS A 273 17.20 -26.87 -23.53
N THR A 274 16.53 -25.79 -23.93
CA THR A 274 16.07 -24.78 -22.97
C THR A 274 15.07 -25.41 -22.00
N ILE A 275 15.10 -24.94 -20.73
CA ILE A 275 14.23 -25.53 -19.70
C ILE A 275 12.74 -25.26 -19.97
N ALA A 276 12.39 -24.31 -20.84
CA ALA A 276 11.03 -24.09 -21.33
C ALA A 276 10.44 -25.33 -22.06
N HIS A 277 11.26 -26.28 -22.55
CA HIS A 277 10.79 -27.52 -23.15
C HIS A 277 10.36 -28.59 -22.13
N HIS A 278 10.56 -28.36 -20.83
CA HIS A 278 10.20 -29.31 -19.80
C HIS A 278 8.78 -29.03 -19.26
N GLN A 279 7.92 -30.05 -19.29
CA GLN A 279 6.50 -29.93 -18.92
C GLN A 279 6.27 -29.33 -17.52
N LEU A 280 7.07 -29.74 -16.51
CA LEU A 280 6.95 -29.24 -15.16
C LEU A 280 7.37 -27.76 -15.03
N VAL A 281 8.24 -27.24 -15.90
CA VAL A 281 8.56 -25.82 -15.98
C VAL A 281 7.41 -25.04 -16.62
N GLN A 282 6.80 -25.58 -17.67
CA GLN A 282 5.61 -24.99 -18.30
C GLN A 282 4.41 -24.94 -17.33
N GLU A 283 4.22 -25.99 -16.50
CA GLU A 283 3.20 -26.02 -15.45
C GLU A 283 3.37 -24.84 -14.48
N LEU A 284 4.58 -24.65 -13.92
CA LEU A 284 4.87 -23.53 -13.01
C LEU A 284 4.58 -22.17 -13.65
N ILE A 285 5.00 -21.96 -14.90
CA ILE A 285 4.76 -20.70 -15.64
C ILE A 285 3.26 -20.49 -15.90
N SER A 286 2.53 -21.56 -16.26
CA SER A 286 1.09 -21.50 -16.50
C SER A 286 0.31 -21.13 -15.24
N ASP A 287 0.68 -21.71 -14.10
CA ASP A 287 0.08 -21.36 -12.80
C ASP A 287 0.28 -19.88 -12.47
N ILE A 288 1.50 -19.35 -12.69
CA ILE A 288 1.78 -17.91 -12.47
C ILE A 288 0.89 -17.06 -13.39
N ALA A 289 0.78 -17.41 -14.67
CA ALA A 289 0.01 -16.65 -15.65
C ALA A 289 -1.48 -16.57 -15.27
N VAL A 290 -2.08 -17.71 -14.87
CA VAL A 290 -3.47 -17.76 -14.43
C VAL A 290 -3.68 -16.95 -13.15
N ASP A 291 -2.77 -17.05 -12.19
CA ASP A 291 -2.83 -16.26 -10.96
C ASP A 291 -2.77 -14.74 -11.23
N VAL A 292 -1.90 -14.30 -12.16
CA VAL A 292 -1.80 -12.89 -12.58
C VAL A 292 -3.11 -12.39 -13.17
N ASP A 293 -3.68 -13.12 -14.12
CA ASP A 293 -4.91 -12.68 -14.80
C ASP A 293 -6.10 -12.66 -13.84
N ALA A 294 -6.27 -13.69 -13.02
CA ALA A 294 -7.34 -13.73 -12.03
C ALA A 294 -7.22 -12.61 -10.99
N ALA A 295 -6.01 -12.34 -10.48
CA ALA A 295 -5.76 -11.25 -9.53
C ALA A 295 -6.05 -9.87 -10.15
N ARG A 296 -5.63 -9.65 -11.40
CA ARG A 296 -5.85 -8.41 -12.16
C ARG A 296 -7.34 -8.15 -12.37
N LEU A 297 -8.09 -9.14 -12.83
CA LEU A 297 -9.53 -9.01 -13.06
C LEU A 297 -10.31 -8.72 -11.78
N LEU A 298 -9.96 -9.37 -10.66
CA LEU A 298 -10.56 -9.07 -9.37
C LEU A 298 -10.25 -7.64 -8.92
N THR A 299 -9.03 -7.15 -9.16
CA THR A 299 -8.61 -5.80 -8.81
C THR A 299 -9.32 -4.75 -9.67
N TRP A 300 -9.40 -4.94 -10.99
CA TRP A 300 -10.10 -4.04 -11.89
C TRP A 300 -11.60 -3.96 -11.60
N ARG A 301 -12.22 -5.09 -11.22
CA ARG A 301 -13.60 -5.08 -10.75
C ARG A 301 -13.81 -4.17 -9.55
N VAL A 302 -12.87 -4.13 -8.60
CA VAL A 302 -12.97 -3.23 -7.45
C VAL A 302 -12.87 -1.77 -7.90
N ALA A 303 -11.93 -1.45 -8.79
CA ALA A 303 -11.79 -0.11 -9.34
C ALA A 303 -13.08 0.38 -10.02
N ASP A 304 -13.68 -0.43 -10.91
CA ASP A 304 -14.97 -0.13 -11.55
C ASP A 304 -16.09 0.14 -10.55
N LEU A 305 -16.17 -0.66 -9.48
CA LEU A 305 -17.18 -0.46 -8.44
C LEU A 305 -16.99 0.86 -7.70
N VAL A 306 -15.73 1.22 -7.38
CA VAL A 306 -15.41 2.49 -6.72
C VAL A 306 -15.75 3.67 -7.61
N ASP A 307 -15.37 3.65 -8.88
CA ASP A 307 -15.62 4.73 -9.84
C ASP A 307 -17.12 4.95 -10.09
N ARG A 308 -17.91 3.89 -10.02
CA ARG A 308 -19.36 3.93 -10.12
C ARG A 308 -20.10 4.26 -8.82
N GLY A 309 -19.36 4.51 -7.73
CA GLY A 309 -19.97 4.78 -6.41
C GLY A 309 -20.75 3.60 -5.83
N LEU A 310 -20.45 2.36 -6.25
CA LEU A 310 -21.13 1.15 -5.79
C LEU A 310 -20.42 0.53 -4.57
N PRO A 311 -21.12 -0.29 -3.75
CA PRO A 311 -20.52 -1.00 -2.64
C PRO A 311 -19.36 -1.90 -3.10
N PHE A 312 -18.16 -1.74 -2.52
CA PHE A 312 -16.94 -2.42 -2.97
C PHE A 312 -16.12 -3.08 -1.84
N ALA A 313 -16.46 -2.82 -0.57
CA ALA A 313 -15.61 -3.25 0.56
C ALA A 313 -15.37 -4.76 0.63
N THR A 314 -16.39 -5.58 0.32
CA THR A 314 -16.28 -7.05 0.28
C THR A 314 -15.45 -7.49 -0.92
N GLU A 315 -15.67 -6.91 -2.08
CA GLU A 315 -14.93 -7.19 -3.31
C GLU A 315 -13.44 -6.79 -3.16
N SER A 316 -13.16 -5.67 -2.49
CA SER A 316 -11.80 -5.24 -2.15
C SER A 316 -11.10 -6.26 -1.25
N SER A 317 -11.82 -6.83 -0.27
CA SER A 317 -11.28 -7.91 0.56
C SER A 317 -11.01 -9.20 -0.23
N LYS A 318 -11.90 -9.56 -1.18
CA LYS A 318 -11.69 -10.72 -2.08
C LYS A 318 -10.48 -10.52 -2.99
N ALA A 319 -10.37 -9.34 -3.61
CA ALA A 319 -9.25 -9.00 -4.48
C ALA A 319 -7.91 -9.03 -3.72
N LYS A 320 -7.86 -8.38 -2.54
CA LYS A 320 -6.65 -8.37 -1.69
C LYS A 320 -6.26 -9.77 -1.24
N LEU A 321 -7.20 -10.57 -0.77
CA LEU A 321 -6.94 -11.95 -0.36
C LEU A 321 -6.36 -12.77 -1.50
N PHE A 322 -7.04 -12.78 -2.64
CA PHE A 322 -6.59 -13.57 -3.79
C PHE A 322 -5.24 -13.09 -4.30
N ALA A 323 -5.10 -11.79 -4.60
CA ALA A 323 -3.90 -11.23 -5.21
C ALA A 323 -2.66 -11.39 -4.31
N SER A 324 -2.79 -11.21 -2.98
CA SER A 324 -1.66 -11.37 -2.06
C SER A 324 -1.17 -12.83 -1.95
N GLU A 325 -2.08 -13.79 -1.91
CA GLU A 325 -1.72 -15.22 -1.91
C GLU A 325 -1.16 -15.64 -3.28
N ALA A 326 -1.73 -15.15 -4.38
CA ALA A 326 -1.25 -15.37 -5.74
C ALA A 326 0.17 -14.82 -5.95
N ALA A 327 0.46 -13.60 -5.45
CA ALA A 327 1.80 -13.02 -5.54
C ALA A 327 2.87 -13.87 -4.83
N VAL A 328 2.52 -14.44 -3.66
CA VAL A 328 3.44 -15.34 -2.94
C VAL A 328 3.66 -16.64 -3.73
N ARG A 329 2.60 -17.26 -4.28
CA ARG A 329 2.73 -18.47 -5.11
C ARG A 329 3.53 -18.18 -6.37
N ALA A 330 3.22 -17.10 -7.08
CA ALA A 330 3.90 -16.68 -8.30
C ALA A 330 5.40 -16.47 -8.09
N ALA A 331 5.77 -15.72 -7.04
CA ALA A 331 7.17 -15.47 -6.71
C ALA A 331 7.91 -16.75 -6.29
N ASN A 332 7.24 -17.65 -5.54
CA ASN A 332 7.79 -18.96 -5.19
C ASN A 332 8.01 -19.87 -6.43
N ASN A 333 7.02 -19.91 -7.33
CA ASN A 333 7.13 -20.70 -8.56
C ASN A 333 8.22 -20.14 -9.49
N ALA A 334 8.34 -18.81 -9.60
CA ALA A 334 9.42 -18.17 -10.37
C ALA A 334 10.80 -18.53 -9.78
N LEU A 335 10.95 -18.47 -8.45
CA LEU A 335 12.19 -18.88 -7.79
C LEU A 335 12.51 -20.36 -8.08
N GLN A 336 11.50 -21.24 -8.09
CA GLN A 336 11.67 -22.64 -8.43
C GLN A 336 12.13 -22.84 -9.89
N VAL A 337 11.63 -22.04 -10.84
CA VAL A 337 12.10 -22.04 -12.25
C VAL A 337 13.57 -21.69 -12.35
N TYR A 338 14.05 -20.74 -11.54
CA TYR A 338 15.47 -20.35 -11.48
C TYR A 338 16.38 -21.41 -10.82
N GLY A 339 15.80 -22.31 -10.00
CA GLY A 339 16.55 -23.29 -9.23
C GLY A 339 17.56 -22.63 -8.29
N GLY A 340 18.78 -23.12 -8.21
CA GLY A 340 19.82 -22.57 -7.31
C GLY A 340 20.13 -21.09 -7.56
N TYR A 341 20.02 -20.61 -8.78
CA TYR A 341 20.22 -19.21 -9.12
C TYR A 341 19.13 -18.29 -8.55
N GLY A 342 17.92 -18.81 -8.33
CA GLY A 342 16.87 -18.02 -7.65
C GLY A 342 17.13 -17.74 -6.17
N TYR A 343 18.11 -18.43 -5.58
CA TYR A 343 18.43 -18.33 -4.14
C TYR A 343 19.55 -17.33 -3.82
N ILE A 344 20.09 -16.65 -4.81
CA ILE A 344 21.15 -15.65 -4.67
C ILE A 344 20.69 -14.27 -5.12
N ASP A 345 21.27 -13.22 -4.51
CA ASP A 345 20.86 -11.82 -4.67
C ASP A 345 21.12 -11.21 -6.06
N GLU A 346 21.82 -11.93 -6.95
CA GLU A 346 22.08 -11.48 -8.32
C GLU A 346 20.83 -11.54 -9.20
N TYR A 347 19.84 -12.35 -8.81
CA TYR A 347 18.60 -12.55 -9.55
C TYR A 347 17.37 -12.00 -8.80
N PRO A 348 16.36 -11.48 -9.54
CA PRO A 348 15.29 -10.70 -8.91
C PRO A 348 14.28 -11.55 -8.10
N VAL A 349 14.17 -12.84 -8.39
CA VAL A 349 13.06 -13.69 -7.89
C VAL A 349 13.10 -13.88 -6.37
N GLY A 350 14.29 -13.91 -5.76
CA GLY A 350 14.43 -13.96 -4.31
C GLY A 350 13.89 -12.72 -3.61
N LYS A 351 14.12 -11.52 -4.18
CA LYS A 351 13.53 -10.27 -3.69
C LYS A 351 12.02 -10.26 -3.86
N LEU A 352 11.49 -10.69 -5.01
CA LEU A 352 10.06 -10.76 -5.27
C LEU A 352 9.34 -11.64 -4.22
N LEU A 353 9.91 -12.79 -3.85
CA LEU A 353 9.36 -13.66 -2.82
C LEU A 353 9.37 -13.00 -1.42
N ARG A 354 10.47 -12.35 -1.04
CA ARG A 354 10.58 -11.63 0.23
C ARG A 354 9.55 -10.49 0.31
N ASP A 355 9.40 -9.72 -0.76
CA ASP A 355 8.46 -8.60 -0.85
C ASP A 355 7.00 -9.07 -0.86
N ALA A 356 6.68 -10.14 -1.59
CA ALA A 356 5.34 -10.71 -1.65
C ALA A 356 4.83 -11.15 -0.27
N ARG A 357 5.73 -11.60 0.63
CA ARG A 357 5.31 -12.21 1.89
C ARG A 357 4.55 -11.25 2.81
N VAL A 358 4.90 -9.97 2.86
CA VAL A 358 4.21 -8.99 3.72
C VAL A 358 2.82 -8.65 3.19
N MET A 359 2.56 -8.84 1.90
CA MET A 359 1.27 -8.54 1.27
C MET A 359 0.12 -9.33 1.89
N THR A 360 0.38 -10.52 2.45
CA THR A 360 -0.61 -11.34 3.14
C THR A 360 -0.82 -10.94 4.61
N LEU A 361 -0.01 -9.99 5.13
CA LEU A 361 0.00 -9.60 6.54
C LEU A 361 -0.62 -8.23 6.79
N TYR A 362 -0.17 -7.19 6.08
CA TYR A 362 -0.60 -5.82 6.33
C TYR A 362 -1.95 -5.48 5.66
N GLU A 363 -2.54 -4.33 6.03
CA GLU A 363 -3.88 -3.88 5.65
C GLU A 363 -4.99 -4.93 5.88
N GLY A 364 -4.80 -5.72 6.93
CA GLY A 364 -5.61 -6.88 7.29
C GLY A 364 -5.04 -8.17 6.72
N THR A 365 -4.66 -9.08 7.63
CA THR A 365 -4.11 -10.39 7.24
C THR A 365 -5.07 -11.18 6.35
N SER A 366 -4.56 -12.21 5.65
CA SER A 366 -5.40 -13.14 4.88
C SER A 366 -6.55 -13.70 5.73
N GLN A 367 -6.31 -13.98 7.02
CA GLN A 367 -7.34 -14.44 7.95
C GLN A 367 -8.41 -13.38 8.19
N ILE A 368 -8.01 -12.11 8.41
CA ILE A 368 -8.95 -10.99 8.56
C ILE A 368 -9.77 -10.79 7.29
N GLN A 369 -9.18 -10.89 6.08
CA GLN A 369 -9.95 -10.81 4.83
C GLN A 369 -11.01 -11.93 4.76
N LYS A 370 -10.66 -13.16 5.12
CA LYS A 370 -11.61 -14.29 5.17
C LYS A 370 -12.77 -14.03 6.13
N LEU A 371 -12.50 -13.47 7.31
CA LEU A 371 -13.53 -13.11 8.30
C LEU A 371 -14.44 -11.98 7.78
N VAL A 372 -13.87 -10.95 7.15
CA VAL A 372 -14.66 -9.85 6.54
C VAL A 372 -15.58 -10.39 5.44
N ILE A 373 -15.07 -11.25 4.56
CA ILE A 373 -15.82 -11.88 3.47
C ILE A 373 -16.93 -12.79 4.07
N GLY A 374 -16.57 -13.65 5.02
CA GLY A 374 -17.51 -14.56 5.68
C GLY A 374 -18.66 -13.81 6.32
N ARG A 375 -18.36 -12.75 7.09
CA ARG A 375 -19.38 -11.87 7.69
C ARG A 375 -20.31 -11.24 6.64
N ALA A 376 -19.75 -10.75 5.54
CA ALA A 376 -20.54 -10.12 4.48
C ALA A 376 -21.51 -11.09 3.79
N LEU A 377 -21.11 -12.36 3.68
CA LEU A 377 -21.94 -13.40 3.05
C LEU A 377 -22.97 -14.02 4.00
N THR A 378 -22.64 -14.19 5.26
CA THR A 378 -23.50 -14.86 6.25
C THR A 378 -24.32 -13.91 7.11
N GLY A 379 -23.96 -12.64 7.17
CA GLY A 379 -24.54 -11.66 8.10
C GLY A 379 -24.08 -11.83 9.56
N VAL A 380 -23.21 -12.82 9.85
CA VAL A 380 -22.78 -13.16 11.22
C VAL A 380 -21.31 -12.80 11.42
N SER A 381 -21.02 -12.07 12.52
CA SER A 381 -19.63 -11.79 12.92
C SER A 381 -19.00 -13.03 13.57
N ALA A 382 -17.74 -13.29 13.26
CA ALA A 382 -16.95 -14.37 13.87
C ALA A 382 -16.26 -13.92 15.18
N PHE A 383 -16.35 -12.65 15.56
CA PHE A 383 -15.84 -12.05 16.81
C PHE A 383 -16.64 -10.82 17.20
#